data_ec566291fa114b0eaf70b3cc00c4ca5a
#
_entry.id   ec566291fa114b0eaf70b3cc00c4ca5a
#
_cell.length_a   1.000
_cell.length_b   1.000
_cell.length_c   1.000
_cell.angle_alpha   90.00
_cell.angle_beta   90.00
_cell.angle_gamma   90.00
#
_symmetry.space_group_name_H-M   'P 1'
#
loop_
_entity.id
_entity.type
_entity.pdbx_description
1 polymer ?
#
loop_
_entity_poly.entity_id
_entity_poly.type
_entity_poly.pdbx_seq_one_letter_code
_entity_poly.pdbx_strand_id
1 'polypeptide(L)'
;MAEAPQRGLNIYFTDGTSAQITFPVQTEDLYRRKLMIDDMLKRRALMVEAEGGMHIIPLENIKYMSIFPAGDTSADAGFLKGATFTV
;
A
#
# COMPACT_ATOMS: atom_id res chain seq x y z
N MET A 1 -3.74 -20.48 18.10
CA MET A 1 -2.86 -20.33 16.92
C MET A 1 -2.85 -18.86 16.54
N ALA A 2 -1.66 -18.26 16.46
CA ALA A 2 -1.55 -16.85 16.12
C ALA A 2 -1.78 -16.66 14.62
N GLU A 3 -2.63 -15.71 14.27
CA GLU A 3 -2.81 -15.34 12.87
C GLU A 3 -1.61 -14.52 12.39
N ALA A 4 -1.26 -14.67 11.12
CA ALA A 4 -0.23 -13.83 10.53
C ALA A 4 -0.69 -12.37 10.55
N PRO A 5 0.21 -11.41 10.82
CA PRO A 5 -0.15 -9.99 10.76
C PRO A 5 -0.69 -9.63 9.39
N GLN A 6 -1.73 -8.82 9.38
CA GLN A 6 -2.40 -8.42 8.14
C GLN A 6 -2.34 -6.90 7.99
N ARG A 7 -2.32 -6.46 6.74
CA ARG A 7 -2.44 -5.05 6.39
C ARG A 7 -3.63 -4.86 5.46
N GLY A 8 -4.25 -3.71 5.57
CA GLY A 8 -5.29 -3.29 4.64
C GLY A 8 -4.78 -2.17 3.76
N LEU A 9 -5.11 -2.23 2.48
CA LEU A 9 -4.80 -1.19 1.52
C LEU A 9 -6.11 -0.70 0.92
N ASN A 10 -6.40 0.57 1.12
CA ASN A 10 -7.57 1.23 0.52
C ASN A 10 -7.08 2.05 -0.66
N ILE A 11 -7.64 1.79 -1.84
CA ILE A 11 -7.28 2.47 -3.07
C ILE A 11 -8.46 3.30 -3.52
N TYR A 12 -8.23 4.59 -3.78
CA TYR A 12 -9.23 5.52 -4.27
C TYR A 12 -8.87 5.90 -5.71
N PHE A 13 -9.79 5.62 -6.62
CA PHE A 13 -9.54 5.83 -8.04
C PHE A 13 -10.01 7.22 -8.49
N THR A 14 -9.45 7.68 -9.60
CA THR A 14 -9.75 9.01 -10.14
C THR A 14 -11.20 9.15 -10.62
N ASP A 15 -11.87 8.02 -10.89
CA ASP A 15 -13.29 8.03 -11.29
C ASP A 15 -14.26 8.06 -10.12
N GLY A 16 -13.75 8.14 -8.89
CA GLY A 16 -14.58 8.16 -7.69
C GLY A 16 -14.86 6.80 -7.08
N THR A 17 -14.46 5.72 -7.71
CA THR A 17 -14.61 4.38 -7.13
C THR A 17 -13.47 4.08 -6.18
N SER A 18 -13.62 3.00 -5.41
CA SER A 18 -12.59 2.57 -4.47
C SER A 18 -12.53 1.06 -4.39
N ALA A 19 -11.39 0.55 -3.92
CA ALA A 19 -11.20 -0.88 -3.69
C ALA A 19 -10.43 -1.06 -2.39
N GLN A 20 -10.66 -2.20 -1.74
CA GLN A 20 -9.95 -2.56 -0.52
C GLN A 20 -9.25 -3.90 -0.73
N ILE A 21 -7.98 -3.95 -0.35
CA ILE A 21 -7.17 -5.15 -0.45
C ILE A 21 -6.66 -5.47 0.95
N THR A 22 -6.83 -6.72 1.37
CA THR A 22 -6.26 -7.21 2.63
C THR A 22 -5.20 -8.24 2.28
N PHE A 23 -4.04 -8.09 2.87
CA PHE A 23 -2.92 -9.00 2.56
C PHE A 23 -2.06 -9.23 3.81
N PRO A 24 -1.39 -10.40 3.91
CA PRO A 24 -0.46 -10.63 4.99
C PRO A 24 0.76 -9.72 4.85
N VAL A 25 1.39 -9.40 5.95
CA VAL A 25 2.61 -8.60 5.92
C VAL A 25 3.66 -9.31 5.05
N GLN A 26 4.16 -8.60 4.04
CA GLN A 26 5.12 -9.16 3.08
C GLN A 26 6.55 -9.16 3.63
N THR A 27 6.86 -8.16 4.43
CA THR A 27 8.17 -8.04 5.05
C THR A 27 8.09 -7.12 6.26
N GLU A 28 8.86 -7.45 7.29
CA GLU A 28 9.06 -6.56 8.44
C GLU A 28 10.32 -5.71 8.27
N ASP A 29 11.13 -5.98 7.24
CA ASP A 29 12.33 -5.23 6.95
C ASP A 29 11.95 -3.90 6.31
N LEU A 30 12.25 -2.81 7.01
CA LEU A 30 11.90 -1.46 6.54
C LEU A 30 12.59 -1.11 5.23
N TYR A 31 13.82 -1.60 5.03
CA TYR A 31 14.56 -1.34 3.81
C TYR A 31 13.88 -2.01 2.60
N ARG A 32 13.48 -3.27 2.78
CA ARG A 32 12.77 -4.00 1.70
C ARG A 32 11.42 -3.39 1.40
N ARG A 33 10.72 -2.93 2.43
CA ARG A 33 9.44 -2.26 2.24
C ARG A 33 9.62 -0.99 1.40
N LYS A 34 10.66 -0.22 1.69
CA LYS A 34 10.96 0.98 0.90
C LYS A 34 11.27 0.62 -0.54
N LEU A 35 12.05 -0.45 -0.77
CA LEU A 35 12.35 -0.91 -2.12
C LEU A 35 11.09 -1.33 -2.88
N MET A 36 10.14 -1.97 -2.21
CA MET A 36 8.88 -2.37 -2.83
C MET A 36 8.08 -1.14 -3.27
N ILE A 37 8.03 -0.13 -2.43
CA ILE A 37 7.34 1.12 -2.77
C ILE A 37 8.04 1.82 -3.93
N ASP A 38 9.36 1.92 -3.87
CA ASP A 38 10.14 2.55 -4.94
C ASP A 38 9.95 1.82 -6.27
N ASP A 39 9.92 0.49 -6.24
CA ASP A 39 9.71 -0.31 -7.44
C ASP A 39 8.32 -0.09 -8.04
N MET A 40 7.31 -0.05 -7.19
CA MET A 40 5.94 0.27 -7.61
C MET A 40 5.89 1.64 -8.31
N LEU A 41 6.54 2.64 -7.74
CA LEU A 41 6.57 3.97 -8.30
C LEU A 41 7.30 4.00 -9.64
N LYS A 42 8.39 3.25 -9.79
CA LYS A 42 9.11 3.15 -11.05
C LYS A 42 8.30 2.47 -12.12
N ARG A 43 7.60 1.40 -11.78
CA ARG A 43 6.74 0.68 -12.71
C ARG A 43 5.46 1.43 -13.04
N ARG A 44 5.11 2.39 -12.19
CA ARG A 44 3.88 3.17 -12.29
C ARG A 44 2.64 2.27 -12.28
N ALA A 45 2.72 1.20 -11.51
CA ALA A 45 1.65 0.24 -11.37
C ALA A 45 1.75 -0.47 -10.03
N LEU A 46 0.59 -0.76 -9.46
CA LEU A 46 0.47 -1.63 -8.30
C LEU A 46 0.14 -3.02 -8.80
N MET A 47 0.94 -4.01 -8.44
CA MET A 47 0.76 -5.39 -8.87
C MET A 47 0.34 -6.22 -7.67
N VAL A 48 -0.81 -6.88 -7.78
CA VAL A 48 -1.41 -7.65 -6.69
C VAL A 48 -1.71 -9.05 -7.17
N GLU A 49 -1.27 -10.04 -6.41
CA GLU A 49 -1.68 -11.42 -6.62
C GLU A 49 -2.78 -11.74 -5.61
N ALA A 50 -3.95 -12.08 -6.09
CA ALA A 50 -5.09 -12.37 -5.24
C ALA A 50 -6.01 -13.37 -5.90
N GLU A 51 -6.49 -14.33 -5.13
CA GLU A 51 -7.51 -15.30 -5.55
C GLU A 51 -7.14 -16.04 -6.83
N GLY A 52 -5.86 -16.38 -6.97
CA GLY A 52 -5.35 -17.10 -8.13
C GLY A 52 -5.14 -16.25 -9.36
N GLY A 53 -5.37 -14.94 -9.27
CA GLY A 53 -5.19 -14.02 -10.38
C GLY A 53 -4.13 -12.96 -10.09
N MET A 54 -3.62 -12.36 -11.14
CA MET A 54 -2.70 -11.25 -11.04
C MET A 54 -3.43 -9.98 -11.48
N HIS A 55 -3.44 -8.99 -10.61
CA HIS A 55 -4.12 -7.72 -10.86
C HIS A 55 -3.09 -6.63 -11.02
N ILE A 56 -3.19 -5.89 -12.11
CA ILE A 56 -2.26 -4.78 -12.40
C ILE A 56 -3.08 -3.51 -12.43
N ILE A 57 -2.78 -2.60 -11.51
CA ILE A 57 -3.54 -1.37 -11.36
C ILE A 57 -2.61 -0.21 -11.71
N PRO A 58 -2.82 0.47 -12.85
CA PRO A 58 -2.00 1.61 -13.22
C PRO A 58 -2.10 2.74 -12.20
N LEU A 59 -0.96 3.32 -11.80
CA LEU A 59 -0.96 4.40 -10.82
C LEU A 59 -1.69 5.65 -11.33
N GLU A 60 -1.73 5.86 -12.64
CA GLU A 60 -2.42 7.02 -13.22
C GLU A 60 -3.92 7.01 -12.94
N ASN A 61 -4.49 5.84 -12.63
CA ASN A 61 -5.90 5.70 -12.27
C ASN A 61 -6.14 5.82 -10.78
N ILE A 62 -5.10 5.95 -9.99
CA ILE A 62 -5.18 6.01 -8.54
C ILE A 62 -5.03 7.46 -8.10
N LYS A 63 -6.05 7.95 -7.38
CA LYS A 63 -6.01 9.27 -6.78
C LYS A 63 -5.06 9.29 -5.58
N TYR A 64 -5.25 8.34 -4.68
CA TYR A 64 -4.34 8.07 -3.56
C TYR A 64 -4.68 6.71 -2.97
N MET A 65 -3.80 6.22 -2.12
CA MET A 65 -4.06 4.99 -1.39
C MET A 65 -3.55 5.11 0.04
N SER A 66 -4.20 4.36 0.94
CA SER A 66 -3.89 4.36 2.36
C SER A 66 -3.60 2.94 2.81
N ILE A 67 -2.56 2.78 3.60
CA ILE A 67 -2.16 1.48 4.13
C ILE A 67 -2.36 1.50 5.64
N PHE A 68 -3.09 0.52 6.18
CA PHE A 68 -3.35 0.39 7.61
C PHE A 68 -3.03 -1.02 8.09
N PRO A 69 -2.36 -1.16 9.23
CA PRO A 69 -1.67 -0.08 9.94
C PRO A 69 -0.43 0.36 9.18
N ALA A 70 -0.02 1.61 9.41
CA ALA A 70 1.16 2.16 8.72
C ALA A 70 2.45 1.45 9.12
N GLY A 71 2.49 0.87 10.32
CA GLY A 71 3.68 0.28 10.86
C GLY A 71 4.67 1.33 11.34
N ASP A 72 5.93 0.92 11.46
CA ASP A 72 6.97 1.83 11.91
C ASP A 72 7.49 2.64 10.72
N THR A 73 7.22 3.95 10.73
CA THR A 73 7.68 4.88 9.71
C THR A 73 8.82 5.76 10.23
N SER A 74 9.35 5.46 11.41
CA SER A 74 10.35 6.32 12.06
C SER A 74 11.63 6.47 11.23
N ALA A 75 11.97 5.47 10.43
CA ALA A 75 13.14 5.51 9.55
C ALA A 75 12.90 6.23 8.23
N ASP A 76 11.65 6.56 7.91
CA ASP A 76 11.29 7.18 6.64
C ASP A 76 11.12 8.69 6.82
N ALA A 77 12.12 9.45 6.42
CA ALA A 77 12.12 10.90 6.61
C ALA A 77 11.08 11.62 5.76
N GLY A 78 10.53 10.96 4.74
CA GLY A 78 9.57 11.55 3.82
C GLY A 78 8.14 11.60 4.34
N PHE A 79 7.84 10.96 5.47
CA PHE A 79 6.47 10.91 5.99
C PHE A 79 6.19 12.05 6.94
N LEU A 80 5.05 12.70 6.74
CA LEU A 80 4.50 13.63 7.72
C LEU A 80 3.81 12.82 8.81
N LYS A 81 4.23 13.01 10.06
CA LYS A 81 3.73 12.20 11.17
C LYS A 81 2.75 13.00 12.01
N GLY A 82 1.76 12.30 12.56
CA GLY A 82 0.75 12.93 13.39
C GLY A 82 -0.21 13.83 12.63
N ALA A 83 -0.27 13.67 11.30
CA ALA A 83 -1.11 14.51 10.47
C ALA A 83 -2.57 14.08 10.49
N THR A 84 -3.46 15.01 10.20
CA THR A 84 -4.87 14.74 9.96
C THR A 84 -5.13 14.81 8.46
N PHE A 85 -5.76 13.77 7.94
CA PHE A 85 -6.07 13.70 6.50
C PHE A 85 -7.56 13.92 6.29
N THR A 86 -7.90 14.99 5.59
CA THR A 86 -9.29 15.35 5.29
C THR A 86 -9.47 15.45 3.78
N VAL A 87 -10.49 14.79 3.27
CA VAL A 87 -10.83 14.83 1.83
C VAL A 87 -12.14 15.53 1.59
#